data_80429be457b30064f52fa2fa46743545
#
_entry.id   80429be457b30064f52fa2fa46743545
#
_cell.length_a   1.000
_cell.length_b   1.000
_cell.length_c   1.000
_cell.angle_alpha   90.00
_cell.angle_beta   90.00
_cell.angle_gamma   90.00
#
_symmetry.space_group_name_H-M   'P 1'
#
loop_
_entity.id
_entity.type
_entity.pdbx_description
1 polymer ?
#
loop_
_entity_poly.entity_id
_entity_poly.type
_entity_poly.pdbx_seq_one_letter_code
_entity_poly.pdbx_strand_id
1 'polypeptide(L)'
;ITYIPTQQGWAYLSTIMDRYTKKVIAWDLGKRMTVELVQRTLNKAIKSQDYPEAVILHSDQGSQYTSLEYEELLKYYGMTHSFSRRGYPYHNASLESWHGHLKREWVYQFKYKNFEEAYQSIFWYIEAFYNSKRIH
;
A
#
# COMPACT_ATOMS: atom_id res chain seq x y z
N ILE A 1 -5.78 0.80 -0.83
CA ILE A 1 -5.74 1.67 0.36
C ILE A 1 -6.67 1.09 1.42
N THR A 2 -6.20 1.00 2.64
CA THR A 2 -7.03 0.56 3.76
C THR A 2 -7.09 1.65 4.84
N TYR A 3 -8.15 1.63 5.65
CA TYR A 3 -8.42 2.64 6.66
C TYR A 3 -7.83 2.22 8.00
N ILE A 4 -7.14 3.15 8.65
CA ILE A 4 -6.53 2.94 9.97
C ILE A 4 -7.18 3.92 10.95
N PRO A 5 -7.81 3.43 12.02
CA PRO A 5 -8.50 4.33 12.96
C PRO A 5 -7.52 5.04 13.90
N THR A 6 -7.78 6.32 14.14
CA THR A 6 -7.13 7.07 15.21
C THR A 6 -8.19 7.88 15.95
N GLN A 7 -7.86 8.38 17.12
CA GLN A 7 -8.79 9.20 17.90
C GLN A 7 -9.05 10.57 17.25
N GLN A 8 -8.21 10.98 16.30
CA GLN A 8 -8.36 12.23 15.56
C GLN A 8 -8.88 12.02 14.14
N GLY A 9 -9.43 10.86 13.85
CA GLY A 9 -9.98 10.52 12.55
C GLY A 9 -9.23 9.40 11.87
N TRP A 10 -9.59 9.14 10.60
CA TRP A 10 -8.99 8.06 9.82
C TRP A 10 -7.62 8.43 9.30
N ALA A 11 -6.70 7.47 9.31
CA ALA A 11 -5.52 7.49 8.48
C ALA A 11 -5.70 6.47 7.35
N TYR A 12 -4.93 6.61 6.28
CA TYR A 12 -5.10 5.80 5.07
C TYR A 12 -3.77 5.19 4.71
N LEU A 13 -3.74 3.85 4.66
CA LEU A 13 -2.54 3.09 4.34
C LEU A 13 -2.55 2.68 2.88
N SER A 14 -1.53 3.09 2.14
CA SER A 14 -1.26 2.67 0.77
C SER A 14 -0.09 1.70 0.79
N THR A 15 -0.23 0.55 0.10
CA THR A 15 0.77 -0.51 0.13
C THR A 15 1.01 -1.05 -1.27
N ILE A 16 2.26 -1.31 -1.60
CA ILE A 16 2.66 -2.06 -2.78
C ILE A 16 3.33 -3.35 -2.33
N MET A 17 2.82 -4.46 -2.81
CA MET A 17 3.26 -5.80 -2.41
C MET A 17 3.76 -6.57 -3.62
N ASP A 18 4.84 -7.32 -3.44
CA ASP A 18 5.29 -8.28 -4.45
C ASP A 18 4.34 -9.47 -4.45
N ARG A 19 3.80 -9.77 -5.63
CA ARG A 19 2.78 -10.80 -5.77
C ARG A 19 3.29 -12.22 -5.48
N TYR A 20 4.55 -12.48 -5.79
CA TYR A 20 5.13 -13.81 -5.59
C TYR A 20 5.62 -14.01 -4.17
N THR A 21 6.40 -13.08 -3.67
CA THR A 21 7.02 -13.23 -2.34
C THR A 21 6.09 -12.82 -1.22
N LYS A 22 5.02 -12.07 -1.52
CA LYS A 22 4.11 -11.45 -0.54
C LYS A 22 4.82 -10.45 0.37
N LYS A 23 6.00 -10.00 -0.03
CA LYS A 23 6.74 -8.97 0.69
C LYS A 23 6.16 -7.60 0.41
N VAL A 24 6.07 -6.77 1.42
CA VAL A 24 5.69 -5.37 1.26
C VAL A 24 6.91 -4.60 0.75
N ILE A 25 6.81 -4.14 -0.49
CA ILE A 25 7.90 -3.41 -1.16
C ILE A 25 7.94 -1.97 -0.70
N ALA A 26 6.78 -1.34 -0.60
CA ALA A 26 6.66 0.05 -0.18
C ALA A 26 5.29 0.28 0.45
N TRP A 27 5.23 1.24 1.34
CA TRP A 27 3.99 1.67 1.96
C TRP A 27 4.11 3.14 2.36
N ASP A 28 2.95 3.77 2.52
CA ASP A 28 2.88 5.10 3.10
C ASP A 28 1.55 5.28 3.80
N LEU A 29 1.54 6.16 4.78
CA LEU A 29 0.33 6.49 5.52
C LEU A 29 0.01 7.97 5.29
N GLY A 30 -1.25 8.26 4.99
CA GLY A 30 -1.70 9.61 4.72
C GLY A 30 -2.86 10.00 5.62
N LYS A 31 -3.01 11.29 5.84
CA LYS A 31 -4.17 11.84 6.55
C LYS A 31 -5.38 11.94 5.64
N ARG A 32 -5.18 11.83 4.33
CA ARG A 32 -6.22 11.89 3.31
C ARG A 32 -5.99 10.82 2.26
N MET A 33 -7.08 10.34 1.68
CA MET A 33 -7.04 9.35 0.61
C MET A 33 -6.92 10.09 -0.74
N THR A 34 -5.68 10.41 -1.12
CA THR A 34 -5.39 11.27 -2.27
C THR A 34 -4.51 10.57 -3.29
N VAL A 35 -4.44 11.17 -4.49
CA VAL A 35 -3.52 10.73 -5.55
C VAL A 35 -2.08 10.84 -5.05
N GLU A 36 -1.75 11.89 -4.31
CA GLU A 36 -0.40 12.09 -3.78
C GLU A 36 0.05 10.93 -2.89
N LEU A 37 -0.87 10.36 -2.12
CA LEU A 37 -0.55 9.21 -1.27
C LEU A 37 -0.07 8.02 -2.09
N VAL A 38 -0.80 7.65 -3.14
CA VAL A 38 -0.43 6.50 -3.98
C VAL A 38 0.80 6.81 -4.83
N GLN A 39 0.99 8.07 -5.23
CA GLN A 39 2.21 8.48 -5.94
C GLN A 39 3.44 8.38 -5.05
N ARG A 40 3.36 8.84 -3.79
CA ARG A 40 4.47 8.71 -2.84
C ARG A 40 4.83 7.24 -2.61
N THR A 41 3.82 6.39 -2.50
CA THR A 41 4.05 4.95 -2.32
C THR A 41 4.78 4.36 -3.51
N LEU A 42 4.36 4.71 -4.73
CA LEU A 42 5.01 4.25 -5.94
C LEU A 42 6.45 4.73 -6.03
N ASN A 43 6.70 6.01 -5.71
CA ASN A 43 8.06 6.55 -5.72
C ASN A 43 8.97 5.83 -4.72
N LYS A 44 8.45 5.47 -3.54
CA LYS A 44 9.20 4.68 -2.57
C LYS A 44 9.53 3.29 -3.10
N ALA A 45 8.60 2.65 -3.79
CA ALA A 45 8.83 1.33 -4.40
C ALA A 45 9.94 1.40 -5.43
N ILE A 46 9.92 2.39 -6.29
CA ILE A 46 10.92 2.57 -7.33
C ILE A 46 12.32 2.80 -6.74
N LYS A 47 12.40 3.59 -5.67
CA LYS A 47 13.68 3.87 -5.00
C LYS A 47 14.24 2.67 -4.26
N SER A 48 13.38 1.76 -3.80
CA SER A 48 13.81 0.64 -2.97
C SER A 48 14.35 -0.54 -3.77
N GLN A 49 14.02 -0.64 -5.05
CA GLN A 49 14.40 -1.78 -5.88
C GLN A 49 14.60 -1.35 -7.32
N ASP A 50 15.52 -2.06 -8.01
CA ASP A 50 15.66 -1.95 -9.46
C ASP A 50 14.59 -2.81 -10.11
N TYR A 51 13.75 -2.18 -10.91
CA TYR A 51 12.73 -2.91 -11.65
C TYR A 51 13.15 -3.06 -13.10
N PRO A 52 13.03 -4.27 -13.68
CA PRO A 52 13.22 -4.43 -15.11
C PRO A 52 12.12 -3.68 -15.86
N GLU A 53 12.38 -3.38 -17.12
CA GLU A 53 11.35 -2.82 -18.00
C GLU A 53 10.15 -3.75 -18.07
N ALA A 54 8.97 -3.20 -18.33
CA ALA A 54 7.72 -3.92 -18.51
C ALA A 54 7.15 -4.55 -17.22
N VAL A 55 7.46 -3.98 -16.05
CA VAL A 55 6.79 -4.37 -14.80
C VAL A 55 5.33 -3.96 -14.87
N ILE A 56 4.46 -4.84 -14.38
CA ILE A 56 3.02 -4.59 -14.32
C ILE A 56 2.65 -4.18 -12.90
N LEU A 57 2.02 -3.02 -12.76
CA LEU A 57 1.39 -2.61 -11.50
C LEU A 57 -0.09 -2.92 -11.56
N HIS A 58 -0.57 -3.72 -10.60
CA HIS A 58 -1.98 -4.08 -10.50
C HIS A 58 -2.66 -3.32 -9.36
N SER A 59 -3.82 -2.73 -9.63
CA SER A 59 -4.60 -2.01 -8.62
C SER A 59 -6.09 -2.27 -8.81
N ASP A 60 -6.90 -1.84 -7.84
CA ASP A 60 -8.35 -1.73 -8.05
C ASP A 60 -8.65 -0.47 -8.89
N GLN A 61 -9.94 -0.20 -9.10
CA GLN A 61 -10.38 0.94 -9.89
C GLN A 61 -10.72 2.17 -9.05
N GLY A 62 -10.11 2.29 -7.86
CA GLY A 62 -10.27 3.48 -7.04
C GLY A 62 -9.82 4.74 -7.78
N SER A 63 -10.45 5.87 -7.47
CA SER A 63 -10.22 7.12 -8.19
C SER A 63 -8.77 7.59 -8.15
N GLN A 64 -8.02 7.24 -7.10
CA GLN A 64 -6.61 7.57 -6.99
C GLN A 64 -5.80 6.87 -8.08
N TYR A 65 -6.11 5.60 -8.35
CA TYR A 65 -5.40 4.77 -9.31
C TYR A 65 -5.83 5.01 -10.74
N THR A 66 -7.05 5.49 -10.97
CA THR A 66 -7.54 5.81 -12.31
C THR A 66 -7.26 7.25 -12.73
N SER A 67 -6.64 8.03 -11.85
CA SER A 67 -6.33 9.42 -12.13
C SER A 67 -5.30 9.57 -13.26
N LEU A 68 -5.38 10.68 -13.98
CA LEU A 68 -4.41 10.99 -15.02
C LEU A 68 -2.99 11.11 -14.45
N GLU A 69 -2.87 11.73 -13.29
CA GLU A 69 -1.58 11.95 -12.62
C GLU A 69 -0.89 10.62 -12.30
N TYR A 70 -1.64 9.62 -11.83
CA TYR A 70 -1.07 8.32 -11.52
C TYR A 70 -0.67 7.57 -12.79
N GLU A 71 -1.50 7.62 -13.83
CA GLU A 71 -1.19 7.00 -15.12
C GLU A 71 0.07 7.61 -15.76
N GLU A 72 0.22 8.93 -15.67
CA GLU A 72 1.40 9.61 -16.18
C GLU A 72 2.67 9.20 -15.44
N LEU A 73 2.56 9.04 -14.11
CA LEU A 73 3.70 8.59 -13.31
C LEU A 73 4.12 7.17 -13.67
N LEU A 74 3.15 6.27 -13.87
CA LEU A 74 3.44 4.91 -14.32
C LEU A 74 4.13 4.88 -15.68
N LYS A 75 3.66 5.70 -16.61
CA LYS A 75 4.31 5.83 -17.92
C LYS A 75 5.74 6.34 -17.80
N TYR A 76 5.96 7.31 -16.93
CA TYR A 76 7.30 7.82 -16.66
C TYR A 76 8.26 6.71 -16.22
N TYR A 77 7.77 5.79 -15.40
CA TYR A 77 8.57 4.65 -14.93
C TYR A 77 8.55 3.44 -15.88
N GLY A 78 7.85 3.53 -17.00
CA GLY A 78 7.77 2.43 -17.96
C GLY A 78 6.94 1.25 -17.49
N MET A 79 5.99 1.48 -16.61
CA MET A 79 5.12 0.43 -16.05
C MET A 79 3.80 0.34 -16.79
N THR A 80 3.28 -0.88 -16.90
CA THR A 80 1.93 -1.15 -17.42
C THR A 80 0.97 -1.23 -16.26
N HIS A 81 -0.19 -0.59 -16.38
CA HIS A 81 -1.22 -0.61 -15.35
C HIS A 81 -2.27 -1.67 -15.66
N SER A 82 -2.48 -2.57 -14.72
CA SER A 82 -3.52 -3.60 -14.76
C SER A 82 -4.54 -3.33 -13.67
N PHE A 83 -5.83 -3.51 -13.97
CA PHE A 83 -6.91 -3.22 -13.02
C PHE A 83 -7.67 -4.47 -12.65
N SER A 84 -8.10 -4.56 -11.39
CA SER A 84 -9.10 -5.51 -10.96
C SER A 84 -10.44 -5.15 -11.58
N ARG A 85 -11.19 -6.15 -12.04
CA ARG A 85 -12.56 -5.93 -12.50
C ARG A 85 -13.45 -5.60 -11.30
N ARG A 86 -14.40 -4.69 -11.52
CA ARG A 86 -15.44 -4.42 -10.52
C ARG A 86 -16.21 -5.72 -10.24
N GLY A 87 -16.43 -6.01 -8.97
CA GLY A 87 -17.16 -7.21 -8.56
C GLY A 87 -16.33 -8.49 -8.55
N TYR A 88 -15.01 -8.41 -8.77
CA TYR A 88 -14.08 -9.55 -8.73
C TYR A 88 -13.07 -9.37 -7.62
N PRO A 89 -13.45 -9.59 -6.35
CA PRO A 89 -12.61 -9.28 -5.20
C PRO A 89 -11.31 -10.08 -5.15
N TYR A 90 -11.27 -11.29 -5.69
CA TYR A 90 -10.04 -12.09 -5.64
C TYR A 90 -8.95 -11.60 -6.58
N HIS A 91 -9.19 -10.63 -7.45
CA HIS A 91 -8.13 -10.04 -8.26
C HIS A 91 -7.11 -9.30 -7.41
N ASN A 92 -7.50 -8.88 -6.21
CA ASN A 92 -6.63 -8.17 -5.28
C ASN A 92 -6.58 -8.85 -3.91
N ALA A 93 -6.89 -10.13 -3.86
CA ALA A 93 -7.13 -10.85 -2.61
C ALA A 93 -5.90 -10.91 -1.69
N SER A 94 -4.68 -11.03 -2.26
CA SER A 94 -3.46 -11.10 -1.46
C SER A 94 -3.24 -9.82 -0.66
N LEU A 95 -3.44 -8.66 -1.29
CA LEU A 95 -3.27 -7.37 -0.63
C LEU A 95 -4.38 -7.14 0.40
N GLU A 96 -5.62 -7.45 0.05
CA GLU A 96 -6.75 -7.32 0.98
C GLU A 96 -6.58 -8.22 2.19
N SER A 97 -6.12 -9.46 1.97
CA SER A 97 -5.84 -10.40 3.04
C SER A 97 -4.76 -9.86 3.97
N TRP A 98 -3.69 -9.31 3.41
CA TRP A 98 -2.61 -8.72 4.20
C TRP A 98 -3.10 -7.52 5.01
N HIS A 99 -3.88 -6.63 4.40
CA HIS A 99 -4.46 -5.49 5.12
C HIS A 99 -5.33 -5.94 6.29
N GLY A 100 -6.18 -6.95 6.05
CA GLY A 100 -7.02 -7.52 7.10
C GLY A 100 -6.21 -8.13 8.23
N HIS A 101 -5.16 -8.87 7.88
CA HIS A 101 -4.27 -9.49 8.85
C HIS A 101 -3.54 -8.44 9.69
N LEU A 102 -2.98 -7.42 9.05
CA LEU A 102 -2.34 -6.30 9.75
C LEU A 102 -3.28 -5.67 10.77
N LYS A 103 -4.52 -5.41 10.37
CA LYS A 103 -5.49 -4.75 11.27
C LYS A 103 -5.88 -5.65 12.44
N ARG A 104 -6.20 -6.92 12.18
CA ARG A 104 -6.62 -7.85 13.24
C ARG A 104 -5.49 -8.19 14.20
N GLU A 105 -4.30 -8.45 13.66
CA GLU A 105 -3.18 -8.93 14.47
C GLU A 105 -2.42 -7.81 15.17
N TRP A 106 -2.49 -6.61 14.64
CA TRP A 106 -1.65 -5.51 15.15
C TRP A 106 -2.44 -4.25 15.44
N VAL A 107 -3.02 -3.61 14.43
CA VAL A 107 -3.59 -2.26 14.55
C VAL A 107 -4.68 -2.19 15.62
N TYR A 108 -5.59 -3.17 15.65
CA TYR A 108 -6.74 -3.14 16.57
C TYR A 108 -6.36 -3.42 18.02
N GLN A 109 -5.12 -3.79 18.30
CA GLN A 109 -4.63 -3.89 19.68
C GLN A 109 -4.30 -2.53 20.29
N PHE A 110 -4.26 -1.49 19.49
CA PHE A 110 -3.88 -0.15 19.93
C PHE A 110 -5.02 0.83 19.72
N LYS A 111 -4.98 1.91 20.52
CA LYS A 111 -5.86 3.06 20.33
C LYS A 111 -4.96 4.26 20.02
N TYR A 112 -4.64 4.43 18.75
CA TYR A 112 -3.76 5.52 18.34
C TYR A 112 -4.41 6.88 18.63
N LYS A 113 -3.70 7.74 19.31
CA LYS A 113 -4.22 9.08 19.62
C LYS A 113 -4.27 9.95 18.37
N ASN A 114 -3.28 9.80 17.50
CA ASN A 114 -3.10 10.66 16.35
C ASN A 114 -2.40 9.92 15.22
N PHE A 115 -2.21 10.63 14.13
CA PHE A 115 -1.55 10.11 12.94
C PHE A 115 -0.13 9.62 13.22
N GLU A 116 0.64 10.37 13.99
CA GLU A 116 2.05 10.06 14.27
C GLU A 116 2.20 8.75 15.04
N GLU A 117 1.33 8.50 16.00
CA GLU A 117 1.35 7.22 16.72
C GLU A 117 1.03 6.05 15.79
N ALA A 118 0.03 6.22 14.93
CA ALA A 118 -0.32 5.19 13.94
C ALA A 118 0.85 4.93 12.99
N TYR A 119 1.49 5.99 12.52
CA TYR A 119 2.63 5.87 11.60
C TYR A 119 3.78 5.09 12.23
N GLN A 120 4.17 5.45 13.45
CA GLN A 120 5.29 4.79 14.13
C GLN A 120 4.99 3.32 14.41
N SER A 121 3.77 3.01 14.81
CA SER A 121 3.35 1.63 15.09
C SER A 121 3.38 0.76 13.85
N ILE A 122 2.84 1.28 12.74
CA ILE A 122 2.80 0.55 11.46
C ILE A 122 4.22 0.41 10.89
N PHE A 123 5.03 1.46 10.98
CA PHE A 123 6.44 1.41 10.58
C PHE A 123 7.15 0.26 11.28
N TRP A 124 7.01 0.18 12.60
CA TRP A 124 7.67 -0.89 13.36
C TRP A 124 7.20 -2.27 12.90
N TYR A 125 5.89 -2.44 12.73
CA TYR A 125 5.35 -3.74 12.33
C TYR A 125 5.86 -4.18 10.96
N ILE A 126 5.81 -3.29 9.98
CA ILE A 126 6.18 -3.65 8.60
C ILE A 126 7.70 -3.80 8.47
N GLU A 127 8.45 -2.80 8.93
CA GLU A 127 9.89 -2.74 8.68
C GLU A 127 10.68 -3.68 9.58
N ALA A 128 10.33 -3.74 10.87
CA ALA A 128 11.10 -4.51 11.84
C ALA A 128 10.58 -5.94 12.02
N PHE A 129 9.32 -6.21 11.73
CA PHE A 129 8.71 -7.49 12.02
C PHE A 129 8.29 -8.23 10.76
N TYR A 130 7.36 -7.68 9.97
CA TYR A 130 6.76 -8.40 8.86
C TYR A 130 7.79 -8.76 7.78
N ASN A 131 8.51 -7.78 7.29
CA ASN A 131 9.47 -8.00 6.21
C ASN A 131 10.66 -8.85 6.64
N SER A 132 11.10 -8.74 7.89
CA SER A 132 12.21 -9.59 8.37
C SER A 132 11.83 -11.07 8.42
N LYS A 133 10.56 -11.38 8.71
CA LYS A 133 10.07 -12.76 8.72
C LYS A 133 9.80 -13.31 7.34
N ARG A 134 9.73 -12.47 6.31
CA ARG A 134 9.43 -12.87 4.94
C ARG A 134 10.67 -13.02 4.05
N ILE A 135 11.86 -12.85 4.60
CA ILE A 135 13.12 -12.90 3.84
C ILE A 135 13.58 -14.34 3.57
N HIS A 136 12.79 -15.28 3.75
CA HIS A 136 13.20 -16.66 3.52
C HIS A 136 12.76 -17.18 2.19
#